data_32630691534a5dbb6f657698f8c82a8f
#
_entry.id   32630691534a5dbb6f657698f8c82a8f
#
_cell.length_a   1.000
_cell.length_b   1.000
_cell.length_c   1.000
_cell.angle_alpha   90.00
_cell.angle_beta   90.00
_cell.angle_gamma   90.00
#
_symmetry.space_group_name_H-M   'P 1'
#
loop_
_entity.id
_entity.type
_entity.pdbx_description
1 polymer ?
#
loop_
_entity_poly.entity_id
_entity_poly.type
_entity_poly.pdbx_seq_one_letter_code
_entity_poly.pdbx_strand_id
1 'polypeptide(L)'
;MLDELDVIADLNAEDDDGLGWSTLSDARDADHVRLGAMLLAGNESAKAVVRVVAVDDDGQIHFSILPGSVAKDRHLLDRTSA
;
A
#
# COMPACT_ATOMS: atom_id res chain seq x y z
N MET A 1 7.99 0.92 12.82
CA MET A 1 9.22 0.60 12.07
C MET A 1 8.87 0.35 10.62
N LEU A 2 9.76 0.76 9.72
CA LEU A 2 9.52 0.59 8.28
C LEU A 2 9.50 -0.87 7.83
N ASP A 3 10.04 -1.77 8.63
CA ASP A 3 10.05 -3.21 8.32
C ASP A 3 8.66 -3.81 8.15
N GLU A 4 7.64 -3.19 8.73
CA GLU A 4 6.28 -3.67 8.61
C GLU A 4 5.62 -3.26 7.29
N LEU A 5 6.13 -2.22 6.66
CA LEU A 5 5.50 -1.67 5.47
C LEU A 5 5.75 -2.53 4.25
N ASP A 6 4.70 -2.79 3.50
CA ASP A 6 4.82 -3.42 2.20
C ASP A 6 5.18 -2.41 1.13
N VAL A 7 4.71 -1.17 1.29
CA VAL A 7 5.01 -0.06 0.37
C VAL A 7 5.23 1.21 1.18
N ILE A 8 6.30 1.92 0.89
CA ILE A 8 6.54 3.23 1.48
C ILE A 8 5.77 4.26 0.66
N ALA A 9 4.93 5.03 1.32
CA ALA A 9 4.08 6.01 0.65
C ALA A 9 3.76 7.18 1.57
N ASP A 10 3.50 8.34 0.96
CA ASP A 10 2.94 9.48 1.67
C ASP A 10 1.43 9.39 1.54
N LEU A 11 0.75 9.06 2.63
CA LEU A 11 -0.69 8.86 2.62
C LEU A 11 -1.48 10.17 2.42
N ASN A 12 -0.80 11.31 2.49
CA ASN A 12 -1.41 12.60 2.19
C ASN A 12 -1.33 12.95 0.70
N ALA A 13 -0.54 12.22 -0.07
CA ALA A 13 -0.42 12.43 -1.50
C ALA A 13 -1.50 11.63 -2.22
N GLU A 14 -2.22 12.29 -3.12
CA GLU A 14 -3.26 11.66 -3.93
C GLU A 14 -2.99 11.90 -5.40
N ASP A 15 -3.42 10.96 -6.23
CA ASP A 15 -3.38 11.14 -7.68
C ASP A 15 -4.62 11.93 -8.15
N ASP A 16 -4.78 12.07 -9.46
CA ASP A 16 -5.90 12.82 -10.03
C ASP A 16 -7.26 12.20 -9.72
N ASP A 17 -7.30 10.92 -9.39
CA ASP A 17 -8.53 10.20 -9.05
C ASP A 17 -8.78 10.14 -7.54
N GLY A 18 -7.97 10.81 -6.75
CA GLY A 18 -8.11 10.78 -5.29
C GLY A 18 -7.56 9.53 -4.65
N LEU A 19 -6.79 8.74 -5.38
CA LEU A 19 -6.18 7.51 -4.86
C LEU A 19 -4.79 7.81 -4.30
N GLY A 20 -4.37 7.05 -3.31
CA GLY A 20 -2.99 7.06 -2.89
C GLY A 20 -2.09 6.48 -3.99
N TRP A 21 -0.83 6.80 -3.97
CA TRP A 21 0.10 6.30 -4.99
C TRP A 21 1.51 6.13 -4.43
N SER A 22 2.26 5.29 -5.09
CA SER A 22 3.68 5.09 -4.81
C SER A 22 4.31 4.46 -6.05
N THR A 23 5.51 3.93 -5.90
CA THR A 23 6.21 3.26 -7.00
C THR A 23 6.65 1.88 -6.58
N LEU A 24 6.87 1.00 -7.56
CA LEU A 24 7.34 -0.36 -7.27
C LEU A 24 8.71 -0.36 -6.60
N SER A 25 9.52 0.67 -6.84
CA SER A 25 10.84 0.78 -6.18
C SER A 25 10.72 1.02 -4.68
N ASP A 26 9.57 1.53 -4.22
CA ASP A 26 9.29 1.73 -2.79
C ASP A 26 8.57 0.54 -2.17
N ALA A 27 8.27 -0.48 -2.95
CA ALA A 27 7.66 -1.69 -2.44
C ALA A 27 8.74 -2.60 -1.83
N ARG A 28 8.40 -3.20 -0.70
CA ARG A 28 9.28 -4.14 -0.03
C ARG A 28 9.52 -5.38 -0.88
N ASP A 29 8.44 -5.85 -1.52
CA ASP A 29 8.49 -6.98 -2.44
C ASP A 29 7.51 -6.67 -3.58
N ALA A 30 8.08 -6.33 -4.73
CA ALA A 30 7.27 -5.95 -5.89
C ALA A 30 6.35 -7.09 -6.36
N ASP A 31 6.73 -8.34 -6.11
CA ASP A 31 5.91 -9.49 -6.49
C ASP A 31 4.59 -9.56 -5.72
N HIS A 32 4.50 -8.91 -4.57
CA HIS A 32 3.26 -8.83 -3.80
C HIS A 32 2.34 -7.71 -4.26
N VAL A 33 2.83 -6.82 -5.10
CA VAL A 33 2.05 -5.68 -5.58
C VAL A 33 1.27 -6.10 -6.83
N ARG A 34 0.01 -6.47 -6.62
CA ARG A 34 -0.88 -6.95 -7.68
C ARG A 34 -2.25 -6.32 -7.50
N LEU A 35 -3.01 -6.27 -8.57
CA LEU A 35 -4.39 -5.79 -8.51
C LEU A 35 -5.17 -6.55 -7.45
N GLY A 36 -5.84 -5.81 -6.59
CA GLY A 36 -6.64 -6.38 -5.51
C GLY A 36 -5.86 -6.76 -4.27
N ALA A 37 -4.53 -6.68 -4.28
CA ALA A 37 -3.72 -7.02 -3.10
C ALA A 37 -3.99 -6.05 -1.96
N MET A 38 -4.03 -6.58 -0.75
CA MET A 38 -4.19 -5.80 0.48
C MET A 38 -2.82 -5.66 1.12
N LEU A 39 -2.32 -4.45 1.17
CA LEU A 39 -0.96 -4.17 1.62
C LEU A 39 -0.95 -3.13 2.74
N LEU A 40 0.12 -3.11 3.51
CA LEU A 40 0.34 -2.06 4.49
C LEU A 40 1.22 -0.99 3.84
N ALA A 41 0.68 0.21 3.70
CA ALA A 41 1.36 1.34 3.08
C ALA A 41 1.51 2.49 4.06
N GLY A 42 2.49 3.34 3.82
CA GLY A 42 2.69 4.53 4.62
C GLY A 42 4.15 4.85 4.85
N ASN A 43 4.41 5.49 6.00
CA ASN A 43 5.75 5.88 6.43
C ASN A 43 5.80 5.81 7.97
N GLU A 44 6.85 6.37 8.56
CA GLU A 44 6.99 6.35 10.02
C GLU A 44 5.89 7.11 10.74
N SER A 45 5.30 8.11 10.09
CA SER A 45 4.29 8.97 10.71
C SER A 45 2.88 8.43 10.58
N ALA A 46 2.58 7.71 9.51
CA ALA A 46 1.23 7.24 9.24
C ALA A 46 1.26 5.95 8.43
N LYS A 47 0.41 5.01 8.80
CA LYS A 47 0.28 3.72 8.13
C LYS A 47 -1.19 3.41 7.91
N ALA A 48 -1.50 2.70 6.84
CA ALA A 48 -2.86 2.27 6.55
C ALA A 48 -2.84 0.99 5.72
N VAL A 49 -3.90 0.21 5.87
CA VAL A 49 -4.14 -0.92 4.97
C VAL A 49 -4.73 -0.36 3.69
N VAL A 50 -4.18 -0.76 2.56
CA VAL A 50 -4.62 -0.27 1.25
C VAL A 50 -4.90 -1.43 0.32
N ARG A 51 -5.77 -1.17 -0.67
CA ARG A 51 -6.02 -2.13 -1.74
C ARG A 51 -5.43 -1.59 -3.03
N VAL A 52 -4.62 -2.37 -3.70
CA VAL A 52 -4.03 -1.98 -4.98
C VAL A 52 -5.13 -2.01 -6.05
N VAL A 53 -5.35 -0.87 -6.70
CA VAL A 53 -6.38 -0.74 -7.74
C VAL A 53 -5.80 -0.60 -9.14
N ALA A 54 -4.53 -0.21 -9.26
CA ALA A 54 -3.86 -0.12 -10.55
C ALA A 54 -2.35 -0.19 -10.37
N VAL A 55 -1.67 -0.77 -11.34
CA VAL A 55 -0.21 -0.74 -11.43
C VAL A 55 0.11 -0.37 -12.88
N ASP A 56 0.74 0.78 -13.06
CA ASP A 56 1.06 1.29 -14.39
C ASP A 56 2.33 0.65 -14.96
N ASP A 57 2.46 0.70 -16.27
CA ASP A 57 3.62 0.13 -16.96
C ASP A 57 4.94 0.78 -16.53
N ASP A 58 4.89 2.02 -16.07
CA ASP A 58 6.07 2.74 -15.59
C ASP A 58 6.40 2.45 -14.12
N GLY A 59 5.68 1.51 -13.51
CA GLY A 59 5.93 1.11 -12.14
C GLY A 59 5.23 1.93 -11.08
N GLN A 60 4.28 2.78 -11.47
CA GLN A 60 3.50 3.56 -10.51
C GLN A 60 2.34 2.72 -9.98
N ILE A 61 2.17 2.72 -8.65
CA ILE A 61 1.12 1.97 -7.96
C ILE A 61 0.05 2.95 -7.51
N HIS A 62 -1.21 2.62 -7.75
CA HIS A 62 -2.35 3.39 -7.24
C HIS A 62 -3.16 2.51 -6.31
N PHE A 63 -3.60 3.07 -5.19
CA PHE A 63 -4.31 2.28 -4.19
C PHE A 63 -5.40 3.07 -3.48
N SER A 64 -6.38 2.34 -2.98
CA SER A 64 -7.46 2.86 -2.16
C SER A 64 -7.10 2.62 -0.69
N ILE A 65 -7.18 3.66 0.12
CA ILE A 65 -6.87 3.58 1.54
C ILE A 65 -8.13 3.15 2.29
N LEU A 66 -8.03 2.06 3.06
CA LEU A 66 -9.16 1.60 3.85
C LEU A 66 -9.31 2.46 5.09
N PRO A 67 -10.53 2.88 5.42
CA PRO A 67 -10.76 3.62 6.66
C PRO A 67 -10.58 2.72 7.87
N GLY A 68 -10.23 3.34 8.98
CA GLY A 68 -10.05 2.63 10.25
C GLY A 68 -8.59 2.44 10.61
N SER A 69 -8.34 1.74 11.69
CA SER A 69 -6.99 1.53 12.16
C SER A 69 -6.34 0.31 11.51
N VAL A 70 -5.02 0.35 11.43
CA VAL A 70 -4.25 -0.79 10.93
C VAL A 70 -4.54 -2.03 11.78
N ALA A 71 -4.66 -1.87 13.09
CA ALA A 71 -4.93 -3.00 13.99
C ALA A 71 -6.23 -3.69 13.62
N LYS A 72 -7.27 -2.92 13.25
CA LYS A 72 -8.56 -3.46 12.87
C LYS A 72 -8.51 -4.20 11.54
N ASP A 73 -7.77 -3.68 10.59
CA ASP A 73 -7.75 -4.19 9.22
C ASP A 73 -6.55 -5.10 8.93
N ARG A 74 -5.68 -5.32 9.91
CA ARG A 74 -4.45 -6.10 9.72
C ARG A 74 -4.73 -7.51 9.19
N HIS A 75 -5.86 -8.10 9.56
CA HIS A 75 -6.22 -9.44 9.10
C HIS A 75 -6.49 -9.51 7.59
N LEU A 76 -6.71 -8.35 6.96
CA LEU A 76 -6.95 -8.27 5.51
C LEU A 76 -5.67 -8.28 4.70
N LEU A 77 -4.51 -8.10 5.36
CA LEU A 77 -3.24 -8.00 4.65
C LEU A 77 -2.94 -9.28 3.87
N ASP A 78 -2.60 -9.07 2.60
CA ASP A 78 -2.30 -10.15 1.67
C ASP A 78 -0.82 -10.50 1.80
N ARG A 79 -0.50 -11.19 2.87
CA ARG A 79 0.86 -11.58 3.21
C ARG A 79 0.98 -13.09 3.25
N THR A 80 2.10 -13.59 2.75
CA THR A 80 2.41 -14.99 2.89
C THR A 80 2.67 -15.26 4.37
N SER A 81 1.86 -16.09 4.96
CA SER A 81 2.12 -16.55 6.32
C SER A 81 3.32 -17.45 6.31
N ALA A 82 4.30 -17.09 7.09
CA ALA A 82 5.44 -17.97 7.25
C ALA A 82 5.11 -19.04 8.28
#